data_6fb23fde3fac20e7cc9d3a4df6069bca
#
_entry.id   6fb23fde3fac20e7cc9d3a4df6069bca
#
_cell.length_a   1.000
_cell.length_b   1.000
_cell.length_c   1.000
_cell.angle_alpha   90.00
_cell.angle_beta   90.00
_cell.angle_gamma   90.00
#
_symmetry.space_group_name_H-M   'P 1'
#
loop_
_entity.id
_entity.type
_entity.pdbx_description
1 polymer ?
#
loop_
_entity_poly.entity_id
_entity_poly.type
_entity_poly.pdbx_seq_one_letter_code
_entity_poly.pdbx_strand_id
1 'polypeptide(L)'
;MFVRKFLLLMLFAVGSIYGRDYRNVDGKVMEYPYFNSVEHLGIRIMNDFATDKQRVRAAFIWIVYNMDYGRSYDVIFQADKHFPYYSEVGRQYQLRQLELEKIDHSFLYRLGVCLDYSLILKELCNQFKIPSEIIIGLTKTDMRDHNGEYHLKNHSWNAVQVDGDWKLVDPTWALGQTGNIQLLFTGNYIEQFFFPDPSNFIKSHLPANPAWQLLDAPVAADKFKKQPSYFPEYFSREVELSAKTSGVISLADYNEYLIMFDRLPELNSMHYSIDGSVILKKMEIKKVKDQPYFSVIKLNKRLRNKYHSLTVFMDYRPILKFKIENQKHSESKP
;
A
#
# COMPACT_ATOMS: atom_id res chain seq x y z
N MET A 1 -0.93 -40.41 26.25
CA MET A 1 -0.86 -40.16 24.81
C MET A 1 -1.91 -39.15 24.33
N PHE A 2 -2.56 -38.39 25.22
CA PHE A 2 -3.65 -37.43 24.88
C PHE A 2 -3.26 -35.94 25.05
N VAL A 3 -2.18 -35.63 25.73
CA VAL A 3 -1.80 -34.22 26.02
C VAL A 3 -1.03 -33.55 24.87
N ARG A 4 -0.40 -34.32 23.96
CA ARG A 4 0.37 -33.76 22.86
C ARG A 4 -0.44 -33.25 21.66
N LYS A 5 -1.72 -33.68 21.54
CA LYS A 5 -2.61 -33.22 20.44
C LYS A 5 -3.33 -31.92 20.73
N PHE A 6 -3.43 -31.51 21.98
CA PHE A 6 -4.13 -30.27 22.39
C PHE A 6 -3.23 -29.03 22.25
N LEU A 7 -1.92 -29.20 22.40
CA LEU A 7 -0.96 -28.07 22.28
C LEU A 7 -0.70 -27.66 20.80
N LEU A 8 -0.89 -28.59 19.85
CA LEU A 8 -0.72 -28.28 18.43
C LEU A 8 -1.88 -27.50 17.82
N LEU A 9 -3.07 -27.56 18.44
CA LEU A 9 -4.27 -26.83 18.00
C LEU A 9 -4.28 -25.38 18.50
N MET A 10 -3.57 -25.05 19.57
CA MET A 10 -3.47 -23.67 20.07
C MET A 10 -2.43 -22.83 19.33
N LEU A 11 -1.40 -23.44 18.73
CA LEU A 11 -0.38 -22.69 17.96
C LEU A 11 -0.84 -22.24 16.57
N PHE A 12 -1.92 -22.82 16.03
CA PHE A 12 -2.55 -22.36 14.79
C PHE A 12 -3.58 -21.24 14.98
N ALA A 13 -3.90 -20.86 16.21
CA ALA A 13 -4.96 -19.90 16.50
C ALA A 13 -4.49 -18.44 16.61
N VAL A 14 -3.19 -18.17 16.71
CA VAL A 14 -2.67 -16.81 16.92
C VAL A 14 -2.35 -16.09 15.60
N GLY A 15 -2.23 -16.79 14.48
CA GLY A 15 -1.82 -16.24 13.19
C GLY A 15 -2.92 -15.65 12.31
N SER A 16 -4.17 -15.52 12.74
CA SER A 16 -5.25 -15.12 11.83
C SER A 16 -6.45 -14.46 12.49
N ILE A 17 -6.27 -13.62 13.52
CA ILE A 17 -7.41 -12.94 14.15
C ILE A 17 -7.98 -11.85 13.22
N TYR A 18 -7.16 -11.18 12.42
CA TYR A 18 -7.61 -10.12 11.51
C TYR A 18 -8.37 -10.61 10.25
N GLY A 19 -8.07 -11.77 9.71
CA GLY A 19 -8.73 -12.30 8.50
C GLY A 19 -10.02 -13.11 8.77
N ARG A 20 -10.36 -13.41 10.01
CA ARG A 20 -11.58 -14.18 10.33
C ARG A 20 -12.85 -13.34 10.33
N ASP A 21 -12.74 -12.06 10.61
CA ASP A 21 -13.89 -11.18 10.84
C ASP A 21 -14.69 -10.87 9.55
N TYR A 22 -14.06 -10.97 8.37
CA TYR A 22 -14.67 -10.56 7.10
C TYR A 22 -15.00 -11.69 6.13
N ARG A 23 -14.64 -12.94 6.41
CA ARG A 23 -14.86 -14.06 5.46
C ARG A 23 -16.29 -14.19 4.99
N ASN A 24 -17.25 -13.96 5.87
CA ASN A 24 -18.67 -14.03 5.52
C ASN A 24 -19.07 -12.86 4.61
N VAL A 25 -18.51 -11.66 4.82
CA VAL A 25 -18.75 -10.51 3.97
C VAL A 25 -18.14 -10.75 2.60
N ASP A 26 -16.86 -11.11 2.56
CA ASP A 26 -16.09 -11.33 1.32
C ASP A 26 -16.73 -12.45 0.49
N GLY A 27 -17.06 -13.59 1.10
CA GLY A 27 -17.70 -14.70 0.41
C GLY A 27 -19.04 -14.32 -0.19
N LYS A 28 -19.87 -13.56 0.55
CA LYS A 28 -21.17 -13.12 0.02
C LYS A 28 -21.04 -12.14 -1.13
N VAL A 29 -20.05 -11.21 -1.07
CA VAL A 29 -19.78 -10.24 -2.13
C VAL A 29 -19.27 -10.92 -3.40
N MET A 30 -18.46 -11.97 -3.29
CA MET A 30 -17.98 -12.75 -4.45
C MET A 30 -19.10 -13.45 -5.22
N GLU A 31 -20.25 -13.70 -4.59
CA GLU A 31 -21.42 -14.29 -5.22
C GLU A 31 -22.38 -13.24 -5.84
N TYR A 32 -22.03 -11.96 -5.78
CA TYR A 32 -22.89 -10.91 -6.30
C TYR A 32 -23.06 -10.98 -7.82
N PRO A 33 -24.27 -10.72 -8.32
CA PRO A 33 -24.51 -10.62 -9.76
C PRO A 33 -23.84 -9.35 -10.31
N TYR A 34 -23.87 -9.24 -11.62
CA TYR A 34 -23.50 -8.00 -12.30
C TYR A 34 -24.42 -6.84 -11.92
N PHE A 35 -23.86 -5.68 -11.66
CA PHE A 35 -24.56 -4.41 -11.44
C PHE A 35 -24.22 -3.43 -12.56
N ASN A 36 -25.20 -2.71 -13.05
CA ASN A 36 -25.05 -1.67 -14.07
C ASN A 36 -24.88 -0.25 -13.47
N SER A 37 -25.06 -0.08 -12.18
CA SER A 37 -24.87 1.19 -11.49
C SER A 37 -24.35 1.02 -10.07
N VAL A 38 -23.65 2.03 -9.59
CA VAL A 38 -23.16 2.11 -8.20
C VAL A 38 -24.32 2.11 -7.22
N GLU A 39 -25.45 2.75 -7.59
CA GLU A 39 -26.67 2.80 -6.77
C GLU A 39 -27.21 1.39 -6.48
N HIS A 40 -27.38 0.56 -7.50
CA HIS A 40 -27.89 -0.80 -7.32
C HIS A 40 -26.96 -1.66 -6.47
N LEU A 41 -25.64 -1.52 -6.64
CA LEU A 41 -24.67 -2.17 -5.77
C LEU A 41 -24.82 -1.70 -4.31
N GLY A 42 -24.95 -0.39 -4.09
CA GLY A 42 -25.11 0.18 -2.76
C GLY A 42 -26.37 -0.33 -2.06
N ILE A 43 -27.51 -0.36 -2.75
CA ILE A 43 -28.77 -0.93 -2.23
C ILE A 43 -28.58 -2.38 -1.84
N ARG A 44 -27.91 -3.17 -2.67
CA ARG A 44 -27.63 -4.59 -2.38
C ARG A 44 -26.77 -4.74 -1.13
N ILE A 45 -25.70 -3.97 -1.01
CA ILE A 45 -24.83 -3.98 0.17
C ILE A 45 -25.60 -3.60 1.45
N MET A 46 -26.42 -2.54 1.40
CA MET A 46 -27.22 -2.10 2.55
C MET A 46 -28.22 -3.18 3.00
N ASN A 47 -28.80 -3.92 2.06
CA ASN A 47 -29.73 -5.01 2.38
C ASN A 47 -29.02 -6.22 2.99
N ASP A 48 -27.80 -6.49 2.58
CA ASP A 48 -27.06 -7.67 3.00
C ASP A 48 -26.28 -7.49 4.31
N PHE A 49 -25.92 -6.24 4.67
CA PHE A 49 -25.03 -5.95 5.79
C PHE A 49 -25.59 -4.86 6.70
N ALA A 50 -25.57 -5.12 8.01
CA ALA A 50 -26.19 -4.23 8.99
C ALA A 50 -25.23 -3.15 9.51
N THR A 51 -23.92 -3.46 9.62
CA THR A 51 -22.95 -2.54 10.22
C THR A 51 -22.16 -1.76 9.19
N ASP A 52 -21.73 -0.54 9.54
CA ASP A 52 -20.94 0.32 8.67
C ASP A 52 -19.62 -0.35 8.25
N LYS A 53 -18.97 -1.01 9.19
CA LYS A 53 -17.75 -1.78 8.96
C LYS A 53 -17.94 -2.87 7.88
N GLN A 54 -19.06 -3.61 7.94
CA GLN A 54 -19.37 -4.63 6.93
C GLN A 54 -19.69 -4.00 5.58
N ARG A 55 -20.42 -2.89 5.54
CA ARG A 55 -20.77 -2.17 4.31
C ARG A 55 -19.53 -1.64 3.60
N VAL A 56 -18.62 -1.00 4.34
CA VAL A 56 -17.35 -0.50 3.78
C VAL A 56 -16.49 -1.66 3.29
N ARG A 57 -16.44 -2.79 4.04
CA ARG A 57 -15.73 -4.00 3.58
C ARG A 57 -16.33 -4.55 2.29
N ALA A 58 -17.63 -4.66 2.22
CA ALA A 58 -18.33 -5.15 1.03
C ALA A 58 -18.05 -4.28 -0.20
N ALA A 59 -18.12 -2.96 -0.06
CA ALA A 59 -17.78 -2.01 -1.10
C ALA A 59 -16.30 -2.15 -1.55
N PHE A 60 -15.38 -2.20 -0.59
CA PHE A 60 -13.96 -2.38 -0.84
C PHE A 60 -13.65 -3.68 -1.60
N ILE A 61 -14.17 -4.81 -1.12
CA ILE A 61 -13.96 -6.11 -1.75
C ILE A 61 -14.57 -6.15 -3.15
N TRP A 62 -15.78 -5.59 -3.32
CA TRP A 62 -16.41 -5.56 -4.63
C TRP A 62 -15.55 -4.77 -5.64
N ILE A 63 -15.03 -3.59 -5.25
CA ILE A 63 -14.14 -2.77 -6.08
C ILE A 63 -12.89 -3.55 -6.45
N VAL A 64 -12.22 -4.18 -5.46
CA VAL A 64 -10.98 -4.94 -5.69
C VAL A 64 -11.17 -6.09 -6.66
N TYR A 65 -12.30 -6.79 -6.61
CA TYR A 65 -12.53 -7.97 -7.46
C TYR A 65 -13.16 -7.66 -8.82
N ASN A 66 -13.79 -6.49 -8.97
CA ASN A 66 -14.57 -6.19 -10.18
C ASN A 66 -13.98 -5.05 -11.01
N MET A 67 -12.94 -4.37 -10.55
CA MET A 67 -12.33 -3.26 -11.27
C MET A 67 -10.92 -3.63 -11.73
N ASP A 68 -10.59 -3.29 -12.98
CA ASP A 68 -9.24 -3.37 -13.54
C ASP A 68 -8.54 -2.01 -13.49
N TYR A 69 -7.23 -2.01 -13.26
CA TYR A 69 -6.45 -0.79 -13.23
C TYR A 69 -5.97 -0.38 -14.62
N GLY A 70 -6.46 0.75 -15.09
CA GLY A 70 -6.11 1.27 -16.41
C GLY A 70 -6.85 2.55 -16.75
N ARG A 71 -6.56 3.06 -17.96
CA ARG A 71 -7.30 4.17 -18.56
C ARG A 71 -8.02 3.67 -19.79
N SER A 72 -9.30 4.00 -19.91
CA SER A 72 -9.99 3.88 -21.18
C SER A 72 -9.43 4.92 -22.15
N TYR A 73 -9.04 4.51 -23.34
CA TYR A 73 -8.57 5.43 -24.38
C TYR A 73 -9.67 6.34 -24.91
N ASP A 74 -10.93 5.97 -24.70
CA ASP A 74 -12.09 6.64 -25.30
C ASP A 74 -12.62 7.80 -24.46
N VAL A 75 -12.19 7.94 -23.20
CA VAL A 75 -12.64 9.01 -22.31
C VAL A 75 -11.44 9.74 -21.72
N ILE A 76 -10.97 10.75 -22.45
CA ILE A 76 -10.14 11.79 -21.87
C ILE A 76 -11.07 12.64 -20.98
N PHE A 77 -11.19 12.24 -19.72
CA PHE A 77 -11.80 13.09 -18.71
C PHE A 77 -10.87 14.29 -18.50
N GLN A 78 -11.20 15.38 -19.20
CA GLN A 78 -10.47 16.64 -19.06
C GLN A 78 -10.95 17.28 -17.76
N ALA A 79 -10.19 17.07 -16.67
CA ALA A 79 -10.40 17.73 -15.39
C ALA A 79 -10.32 19.28 -15.51
N ASP A 80 -9.75 19.77 -16.60
CA ASP A 80 -9.54 21.19 -16.90
C ASP A 80 -10.59 21.79 -17.84
N LYS A 81 -11.76 21.18 -18.00
CA LYS A 81 -12.85 21.84 -18.72
C LYS A 81 -13.26 23.06 -17.94
N HIS A 82 -12.78 24.22 -18.39
CA HIS A 82 -13.37 25.51 -18.02
C HIS A 82 -14.79 25.53 -18.57
N PHE A 83 -15.78 25.34 -17.70
CA PHE A 83 -17.17 25.57 -18.05
C PHE A 83 -17.59 26.91 -17.47
N PRO A 84 -18.41 27.69 -18.23
CA PRO A 84 -18.93 28.91 -17.71
C PRO A 84 -19.87 28.62 -16.54
N TYR A 85 -19.69 29.32 -15.45
CA TYR A 85 -20.60 29.27 -14.30
C TYR A 85 -20.97 30.70 -13.87
N TYR A 86 -22.20 30.87 -13.45
CA TYR A 86 -22.75 32.19 -13.03
C TYR A 86 -22.76 32.37 -11.50
N SER A 87 -22.55 31.28 -10.76
CA SER A 87 -22.49 31.26 -9.30
C SER A 87 -21.64 30.09 -8.77
N GLU A 88 -21.14 30.22 -7.57
CA GLU A 88 -20.39 29.12 -6.92
C GLU A 88 -21.27 27.87 -6.73
N VAL A 89 -22.56 28.03 -6.44
CA VAL A 89 -23.51 26.91 -6.36
C VAL A 89 -23.63 26.21 -7.72
N GLY A 90 -23.73 26.97 -8.81
CA GLY A 90 -23.75 26.41 -10.17
C GLY A 90 -22.45 25.66 -10.51
N ARG A 91 -21.30 26.20 -10.11
CA ARG A 91 -20.02 25.56 -10.27
C ARG A 91 -19.94 24.20 -9.53
N GLN A 92 -20.34 24.18 -8.26
CA GLN A 92 -20.37 22.98 -7.45
C GLN A 92 -21.31 21.92 -8.02
N TYR A 93 -22.47 22.32 -8.50
CA TYR A 93 -23.41 21.41 -9.18
C TYR A 93 -22.77 20.77 -10.42
N GLN A 94 -22.15 21.57 -11.30
CA GLN A 94 -21.50 21.06 -12.50
C GLN A 94 -20.34 20.11 -12.17
N LEU A 95 -19.51 20.46 -11.18
CA LEU A 95 -18.42 19.59 -10.71
C LEU A 95 -18.96 18.24 -10.22
N ARG A 96 -20.07 18.26 -9.47
CA ARG A 96 -20.71 17.03 -8.99
C ARG A 96 -21.27 16.19 -10.14
N GLN A 97 -21.85 16.80 -11.18
CA GLN A 97 -22.32 16.06 -12.36
C GLN A 97 -21.17 15.37 -13.09
N LEU A 98 -20.06 16.09 -13.31
CA LEU A 98 -18.85 15.50 -13.91
C LEU A 98 -18.26 14.35 -13.08
N GLU A 99 -18.29 14.49 -11.77
CA GLU A 99 -17.84 13.43 -10.85
C GLU A 99 -18.73 12.18 -10.99
N LEU A 100 -20.05 12.34 -11.03
CA LEU A 100 -21.01 11.25 -11.22
C LEU A 100 -20.84 10.56 -12.59
N GLU A 101 -20.69 11.35 -13.67
CA GLU A 101 -20.42 10.80 -15.01
C GLU A 101 -19.15 9.96 -15.02
N LYS A 102 -18.10 10.42 -14.32
CA LYS A 102 -16.85 9.67 -14.19
C LYS A 102 -17.01 8.37 -13.41
N ILE A 103 -17.76 8.42 -12.30
CA ILE A 103 -18.10 7.24 -11.49
C ILE A 103 -18.85 6.22 -12.34
N ASP A 104 -19.91 6.63 -13.01
CA ASP A 104 -20.76 5.76 -13.83
C ASP A 104 -19.96 5.11 -14.96
N HIS A 105 -19.12 5.90 -15.64
CA HIS A 105 -18.26 5.40 -16.70
C HIS A 105 -17.30 4.34 -16.16
N SER A 106 -16.52 4.67 -15.13
CA SER A 106 -15.52 3.73 -14.58
C SER A 106 -16.20 2.48 -14.00
N PHE A 107 -17.35 2.64 -13.37
CA PHE A 107 -18.15 1.53 -12.85
C PHE A 107 -18.68 0.62 -13.97
N LEU A 108 -19.25 1.19 -15.03
CA LEU A 108 -19.82 0.43 -16.14
C LEU A 108 -18.76 -0.39 -16.89
N TYR A 109 -17.61 0.24 -17.18
CA TYR A 109 -16.53 -0.42 -17.93
C TYR A 109 -15.57 -1.23 -17.05
N ARG A 110 -15.75 -1.23 -15.71
CA ARG A 110 -14.88 -1.93 -14.76
C ARG A 110 -13.41 -1.53 -14.89
N LEU A 111 -13.15 -0.29 -15.28
CA LEU A 111 -11.80 0.19 -15.59
C LEU A 111 -11.60 1.59 -15.02
N GLY A 112 -10.50 1.80 -14.31
CA GLY A 112 -10.19 3.10 -13.72
C GLY A 112 -8.79 3.21 -13.17
N VAL A 113 -8.40 4.42 -12.78
CA VAL A 113 -7.18 4.70 -12.04
C VAL A 113 -7.50 4.98 -10.56
N CYS A 114 -6.50 5.25 -9.73
CA CYS A 114 -6.67 5.42 -8.29
C CYS A 114 -7.82 6.37 -7.89
N LEU A 115 -7.98 7.48 -8.62
CA LEU A 115 -9.06 8.42 -8.34
C LEU A 115 -10.45 7.81 -8.61
N ASP A 116 -10.59 6.98 -9.64
CA ASP A 116 -11.86 6.35 -9.98
C ASP A 116 -12.27 5.34 -8.90
N TYR A 117 -11.31 4.55 -8.39
CA TYR A 117 -11.51 3.65 -7.26
C TYR A 117 -11.96 4.41 -6.01
N SER A 118 -11.27 5.53 -5.72
CA SER A 118 -11.59 6.37 -4.57
C SER A 118 -12.97 7.03 -4.69
N LEU A 119 -13.36 7.47 -5.89
CA LEU A 119 -14.67 8.07 -6.16
C LEU A 119 -15.81 7.04 -5.99
N ILE A 120 -15.66 5.84 -6.55
CA ILE A 120 -16.67 4.78 -6.41
C ILE A 120 -16.85 4.41 -4.94
N LEU A 121 -15.76 4.25 -4.18
CA LEU A 121 -15.86 3.96 -2.75
C LEU A 121 -16.53 5.09 -1.97
N LYS A 122 -16.18 6.36 -2.25
CA LYS A 122 -16.82 7.52 -1.63
C LYS A 122 -18.30 7.58 -1.94
N GLU A 123 -18.71 7.30 -3.18
CA GLU A 123 -20.12 7.30 -3.57
C GLU A 123 -20.91 6.20 -2.85
N LEU A 124 -20.36 5.01 -2.72
CA LEU A 124 -20.98 3.94 -1.91
C LEU A 124 -21.09 4.36 -0.44
N CYS A 125 -20.05 4.96 0.14
CA CYS A 125 -20.10 5.49 1.50
C CYS A 125 -21.18 6.57 1.68
N ASN A 126 -21.36 7.47 0.68
CA ASN A 126 -22.42 8.46 0.70
C ASN A 126 -23.81 7.81 0.78
N GLN A 127 -24.06 6.76 0.00
CA GLN A 127 -25.32 6.00 0.03
C GLN A 127 -25.54 5.36 1.40
N PHE A 128 -24.46 4.85 2.02
CA PHE A 128 -24.51 4.26 3.37
C PHE A 128 -24.63 5.31 4.49
N LYS A 129 -24.51 6.60 4.16
CA LYS A 129 -24.42 7.72 5.11
C LYS A 129 -23.19 7.63 6.03
N ILE A 130 -22.11 7.06 5.51
CA ILE A 130 -20.82 6.96 6.18
C ILE A 130 -19.93 8.11 5.71
N PRO A 131 -19.42 8.98 6.60
CA PRO A 131 -18.48 10.03 6.21
C PRO A 131 -17.25 9.45 5.54
N SER A 132 -16.88 9.98 4.37
CA SER A 132 -15.73 9.53 3.60
C SER A 132 -15.05 10.69 2.89
N GLU A 133 -13.71 10.71 2.93
CA GLU A 133 -12.88 11.68 2.25
C GLU A 133 -11.92 11.01 1.27
N ILE A 134 -11.68 11.67 0.13
CA ILE A 134 -10.63 11.28 -0.81
C ILE A 134 -9.34 11.97 -0.40
N ILE A 135 -8.34 11.19 -0.11
CA ILE A 135 -7.03 11.67 0.27
C ILE A 135 -6.11 11.64 -0.94
N ILE A 136 -5.48 12.78 -1.23
CA ILE A 136 -4.47 12.90 -2.28
C ILE A 136 -3.10 12.96 -1.62
N GLY A 137 -2.13 12.29 -2.22
CA GLY A 137 -0.77 12.27 -1.69
C GLY A 137 0.23 11.61 -2.62
N LEU A 138 1.34 11.21 -2.05
CA LEU A 138 2.43 10.54 -2.74
C LEU A 138 2.56 9.11 -2.26
N THR A 139 2.88 8.19 -3.16
CA THR A 139 3.21 6.81 -2.80
C THR A 139 4.62 6.46 -3.27
N LYS A 140 5.27 5.57 -2.50
CA LYS A 140 6.50 4.90 -2.92
C LYS A 140 6.14 3.62 -3.65
N THR A 141 6.24 3.66 -4.97
CA THR A 141 6.14 2.46 -5.81
C THR A 141 7.52 2.14 -6.32
N ASP A 142 7.96 0.91 -6.14
CA ASP A 142 9.32 0.55 -6.53
C ASP A 142 9.39 -0.42 -7.69
N MET A 143 8.29 -0.85 -8.24
CA MET A 143 8.31 -2.05 -9.09
C MET A 143 8.79 -1.84 -10.53
N ARG A 144 9.13 -0.62 -10.98
CA ARG A 144 9.49 -0.37 -12.38
C ARG A 144 10.66 0.59 -12.61
N ASP A 145 11.35 1.00 -11.56
CA ASP A 145 12.46 1.93 -11.77
C ASP A 145 13.79 1.20 -11.90
N HIS A 146 14.28 1.12 -13.13
CA HIS A 146 15.58 0.55 -13.46
C HIS A 146 16.76 1.44 -13.07
N ASN A 147 16.51 2.71 -12.72
CA ASN A 147 17.55 3.70 -12.47
C ASN A 147 17.83 3.95 -10.98
N GLY A 148 17.16 3.23 -10.07
CA GLY A 148 17.38 3.39 -8.63
C GLY A 148 16.81 4.69 -8.04
N GLU A 149 16.08 5.48 -8.81
CA GLU A 149 15.36 6.64 -8.30
C GLU A 149 14.03 6.22 -7.70
N TYR A 150 13.74 6.69 -6.47
CA TYR A 150 12.41 6.53 -5.91
C TYR A 150 11.44 7.45 -6.63
N HIS A 151 10.64 6.92 -7.52
CA HIS A 151 9.53 7.69 -8.07
C HIS A 151 8.41 7.75 -7.05
N LEU A 152 8.23 8.93 -6.49
CA LEU A 152 7.01 9.25 -5.78
C LEU A 152 5.93 9.49 -6.82
N LYS A 153 4.87 8.70 -6.78
CA LYS A 153 3.73 8.87 -7.68
C LYS A 153 2.58 9.53 -6.96
N ASN A 154 1.93 10.45 -7.66
CA ASN A 154 0.64 10.95 -7.21
C ASN A 154 -0.35 9.80 -7.11
N HIS A 155 -1.04 9.74 -5.99
CA HIS A 155 -2.00 8.69 -5.69
C HIS A 155 -3.19 9.25 -4.91
N SER A 156 -4.31 8.55 -4.97
CA SER A 156 -5.48 8.84 -4.15
C SER A 156 -6.01 7.57 -3.51
N TRP A 157 -6.50 7.73 -2.28
CA TRP A 157 -7.14 6.70 -1.47
C TRP A 157 -8.25 7.31 -0.63
N ASN A 158 -8.86 6.58 0.27
CA ASN A 158 -9.93 7.09 1.10
C ASN A 158 -9.58 7.04 2.59
N ALA A 159 -10.17 7.99 3.33
CA ALA A 159 -10.44 7.84 4.74
C ALA A 159 -11.96 7.70 4.92
N VAL A 160 -12.40 6.77 5.77
CA VAL A 160 -13.81 6.56 6.09
C VAL A 160 -14.00 6.58 7.60
N GLN A 161 -15.13 7.12 8.08
CA GLN A 161 -15.39 7.18 9.51
C GLN A 161 -16.28 6.01 9.92
N VAL A 162 -15.73 5.09 10.70
CA VAL A 162 -16.43 3.90 11.20
C VAL A 162 -16.27 3.84 12.71
N ASP A 163 -17.36 3.61 13.42
CA ASP A 163 -17.40 3.56 14.89
C ASP A 163 -16.84 4.83 15.57
N GLY A 164 -16.99 5.99 14.90
CA GLY A 164 -16.51 7.29 15.36
C GLY A 164 -15.06 7.63 14.98
N ASP A 165 -14.29 6.66 14.51
CA ASP A 165 -12.88 6.82 14.14
C ASP A 165 -12.68 6.89 12.63
N TRP A 166 -11.73 7.73 12.20
CA TRP A 166 -11.24 7.70 10.82
C TRP A 166 -10.34 6.50 10.57
N LYS A 167 -10.61 5.78 9.48
CA LYS A 167 -9.86 4.59 9.03
C LYS A 167 -9.43 4.77 7.58
N LEU A 168 -8.20 4.39 7.26
CA LEU A 168 -7.66 4.47 5.89
C LEU A 168 -8.07 3.25 5.08
N VAL A 169 -8.33 3.46 3.78
CA VAL A 169 -8.73 2.40 2.83
C VAL A 169 -8.14 2.69 1.46
N ASP A 170 -7.45 1.72 0.87
CA ASP A 170 -6.93 1.84 -0.50
C ASP A 170 -7.26 0.60 -1.34
N PRO A 171 -8.39 0.59 -2.05
CA PRO A 171 -8.76 -0.53 -2.91
C PRO A 171 -7.84 -0.70 -4.11
N THR A 172 -7.17 0.37 -4.57
CA THR A 172 -6.25 0.31 -5.71
C THR A 172 -5.00 -0.50 -5.39
N TRP A 173 -4.40 -0.26 -4.23
CA TRP A 173 -3.21 -1.01 -3.81
C TRP A 173 -3.55 -2.43 -3.37
N ALA A 174 -4.76 -2.66 -2.87
CA ALA A 174 -5.26 -3.99 -2.55
C ALA A 174 -5.37 -4.90 -3.78
N LEU A 175 -5.59 -4.34 -4.98
CA LEU A 175 -5.57 -5.07 -6.25
C LEU A 175 -4.20 -5.69 -6.56
N GLY A 176 -3.14 -5.18 -5.95
CA GLY A 176 -1.76 -5.57 -6.22
C GLY A 176 -1.22 -4.89 -7.49
N GLN A 177 0.09 -4.64 -7.50
CA GLN A 177 0.72 -3.89 -8.59
C GLN A 177 0.81 -4.66 -9.92
N THR A 178 0.40 -5.90 -9.97
CA THR A 178 0.59 -6.76 -11.14
C THR A 178 -0.69 -7.03 -11.93
N GLY A 179 -1.85 -6.58 -11.43
CA GLY A 179 -3.13 -7.00 -12.02
C GLY A 179 -3.33 -8.53 -12.01
N ASN A 180 -2.48 -9.26 -11.30
CA ASN A 180 -2.53 -10.70 -11.27
C ASN A 180 -3.44 -11.16 -10.12
N ILE A 181 -4.66 -11.53 -10.48
CA ILE A 181 -5.67 -12.09 -9.59
C ILE A 181 -5.13 -13.24 -8.72
N GLN A 182 -4.15 -14.01 -9.20
CA GLN A 182 -3.55 -15.10 -8.44
C GLN A 182 -2.82 -14.63 -7.16
N LEU A 183 -2.33 -13.40 -7.10
CA LEU A 183 -1.72 -12.84 -5.88
C LEU A 183 -2.78 -12.47 -4.83
N LEU A 184 -4.02 -12.20 -5.24
CA LEU A 184 -5.14 -11.96 -4.34
C LEU A 184 -5.48 -13.20 -3.51
N PHE A 185 -5.28 -14.41 -4.07
CA PHE A 185 -5.54 -15.67 -3.39
C PHE A 185 -4.43 -16.12 -2.43
N THR A 186 -3.25 -15.54 -2.48
CA THR A 186 -2.16 -15.85 -1.53
C THR A 186 -2.30 -15.10 -0.19
N GLY A 187 -3.45 -14.45 0.03
CA GLY A 187 -4.05 -14.12 1.31
C GLY A 187 -3.25 -13.21 2.19
N ASN A 188 -3.11 -12.02 2.13
CA ASN A 188 -2.87 -10.98 3.14
C ASN A 188 -2.74 -9.58 2.52
N TYR A 189 -2.71 -9.46 1.20
CA TYR A 189 -2.61 -8.18 0.51
C TYR A 189 -3.80 -7.27 0.78
N ILE A 190 -5.00 -7.83 0.70
CA ILE A 190 -6.25 -7.10 0.88
C ILE A 190 -6.32 -6.47 2.27
N GLU A 191 -5.94 -7.21 3.30
CA GLU A 191 -6.01 -6.74 4.68
C GLU A 191 -5.06 -5.57 4.97
N GLN A 192 -3.94 -5.46 4.25
CA GLN A 192 -2.97 -4.38 4.44
C GLN A 192 -3.48 -3.01 4.00
N PHE A 193 -4.54 -2.98 3.17
CA PHE A 193 -5.11 -1.75 2.63
C PHE A 193 -6.57 -1.53 3.04
N PHE A 194 -7.07 -2.39 3.93
CA PHE A 194 -8.36 -2.23 4.56
C PHE A 194 -8.18 -1.97 6.06
N PHE A 195 -8.37 -0.74 6.48
CA PHE A 195 -8.18 -0.28 7.86
C PHE A 195 -6.78 -0.61 8.42
N PRO A 196 -5.72 -0.30 7.66
CA PRO A 196 -4.36 -0.51 8.11
C PRO A 196 -4.07 0.31 9.37
N ASP A 197 -3.10 -0.17 10.17
CA ASP A 197 -2.49 0.68 11.18
C ASP A 197 -1.82 1.88 10.50
N PRO A 198 -2.13 3.13 10.92
CA PRO A 198 -1.55 4.33 10.33
C PRO A 198 -0.02 4.35 10.30
N SER A 199 0.65 3.76 11.31
CA SER A 199 2.11 3.65 11.38
C SER A 199 2.70 2.71 10.31
N ASN A 200 1.91 1.75 9.83
CA ASN A 200 2.27 0.90 8.71
C ASN A 200 1.92 1.55 7.36
N PHE A 201 0.77 2.22 7.28
CA PHE A 201 0.34 2.84 6.04
C PHE A 201 1.26 3.99 5.59
N ILE A 202 1.75 4.80 6.54
CA ILE A 202 2.70 5.89 6.27
C ILE A 202 4.03 5.41 5.70
N LYS A 203 4.37 4.14 5.78
CA LYS A 203 5.59 3.59 5.17
C LYS A 203 5.56 3.63 3.64
N SER A 204 4.37 3.66 3.05
CA SER A 204 4.17 3.68 1.59
C SER A 204 3.33 4.85 1.09
N HIS A 205 2.51 5.49 1.93
CA HIS A 205 1.54 6.52 1.57
C HIS A 205 1.77 7.80 2.37
N LEU A 206 2.14 8.89 1.71
CA LEU A 206 2.31 10.20 2.32
C LEU A 206 1.18 11.12 1.85
N PRO A 207 0.17 11.42 2.68
CA PRO A 207 -0.88 12.36 2.32
C PRO A 207 -0.34 13.78 2.19
N ALA A 208 -0.91 14.56 1.25
CA ALA A 208 -0.56 15.97 1.08
C ALA A 208 -0.90 16.80 2.32
N ASN A 209 -2.03 16.50 2.97
CA ASN A 209 -2.37 17.06 4.27
C ASN A 209 -1.94 16.10 5.39
N PRO A 210 -0.97 16.49 6.25
CA PRO A 210 -0.46 15.63 7.33
C PRO A 210 -1.51 15.12 8.33
N ALA A 211 -2.64 15.81 8.49
CA ALA A 211 -3.72 15.37 9.35
C ALA A 211 -4.27 13.99 8.95
N TRP A 212 -4.23 13.67 7.65
CA TRP A 212 -4.67 12.38 7.12
C TRP A 212 -3.64 11.25 7.28
N GLN A 213 -2.51 11.50 7.93
CA GLN A 213 -1.64 10.41 8.39
C GLN A 213 -2.26 9.64 9.54
N LEU A 214 -3.19 10.24 10.28
CA LEU A 214 -3.86 9.68 11.47
C LEU A 214 -2.84 9.23 12.53
N LEU A 215 -1.73 9.96 12.65
CA LEU A 215 -0.64 9.74 13.61
C LEU A 215 -0.59 10.88 14.62
N ASP A 216 -0.28 10.59 15.88
CA ASP A 216 -0.06 11.61 16.91
C ASP A 216 1.10 12.56 16.53
N ALA A 217 2.13 12.03 15.91
CA ALA A 217 3.27 12.78 15.39
C ALA A 217 3.45 12.50 13.90
N PRO A 218 3.02 13.42 13.02
CA PRO A 218 3.13 13.24 11.58
C PRO A 218 4.57 13.10 11.09
N VAL A 219 4.77 12.20 10.13
CA VAL A 219 6.06 11.98 9.46
C VAL A 219 6.28 13.06 8.42
N ALA A 220 7.41 13.78 8.52
CA ALA A 220 7.78 14.80 7.55
C ALA A 220 8.14 14.18 6.18
N ALA A 221 7.87 14.91 5.09
CA ALA A 221 8.11 14.45 3.73
C ALA A 221 9.57 14.01 3.49
N ASP A 222 10.55 14.73 4.03
CA ASP A 222 11.96 14.37 3.89
C ASP A 222 12.33 13.08 4.62
N LYS A 223 11.69 12.83 5.77
CA LYS A 223 11.85 11.55 6.48
C LYS A 223 11.22 10.42 5.67
N PHE A 224 10.02 10.63 5.11
CA PHE A 224 9.36 9.66 4.24
C PHE A 224 10.23 9.31 3.01
N LYS A 225 10.82 10.32 2.35
CA LYS A 225 11.70 10.11 1.18
C LYS A 225 12.93 9.27 1.52
N LYS A 226 13.46 9.39 2.74
CA LYS A 226 14.65 8.67 3.20
C LYS A 226 14.35 7.26 3.73
N GLN A 227 13.10 6.85 3.83
CA GLN A 227 12.75 5.47 4.17
C GLN A 227 13.03 4.53 2.99
N PRO A 228 13.24 3.23 3.20
CA PRO A 228 13.27 2.26 2.11
C PRO A 228 11.88 2.13 1.47
N SER A 229 11.80 1.47 0.31
CA SER A 229 10.54 0.98 -0.20
C SER A 229 10.20 -0.35 0.47
N TYR A 230 8.95 -0.49 0.89
CA TYR A 230 8.44 -1.66 1.58
C TYR A 230 7.61 -2.50 0.62
N PHE A 231 7.97 -3.77 0.48
CA PHE A 231 7.17 -4.73 -0.27
C PHE A 231 6.06 -5.29 0.63
N PRO A 232 4.98 -5.78 0.05
CA PRO A 232 3.86 -6.30 0.82
C PRO A 232 4.22 -7.42 1.79
N GLU A 233 5.17 -8.27 1.44
CA GLU A 233 5.68 -9.32 2.30
C GLU A 233 6.27 -8.80 3.61
N TYR A 234 6.79 -7.58 3.63
CA TYR A 234 7.27 -6.93 4.85
C TYR A 234 6.17 -6.87 5.92
N PHE A 235 4.96 -6.45 5.52
CA PHE A 235 3.85 -6.25 6.44
C PHE A 235 3.22 -7.57 6.92
N SER A 236 3.28 -8.61 6.09
CA SER A 236 2.70 -9.92 6.41
C SER A 236 3.59 -10.80 7.29
N ARG A 237 4.85 -10.41 7.51
CA ARG A 237 5.88 -11.26 8.11
C ARG A 237 6.34 -10.84 9.50
N GLU A 238 5.65 -9.93 10.17
CA GLU A 238 6.06 -9.41 11.48
C GLU A 238 7.51 -8.90 11.56
N VAL A 239 8.00 -8.36 10.44
CA VAL A 239 9.31 -7.72 10.38
C VAL A 239 9.19 -6.28 10.84
N GLU A 240 10.12 -5.82 11.65
CA GLU A 240 10.23 -4.43 12.03
C GLU A 240 11.64 -3.91 11.76
N LEU A 241 11.77 -3.07 10.72
CA LEU A 241 13.02 -2.38 10.41
C LEU A 241 13.29 -1.32 11.48
N SER A 242 14.50 -1.32 12.03
CA SER A 242 14.85 -0.33 13.04
C SER A 242 14.85 1.08 12.46
N ALA A 243 14.30 2.03 13.21
CA ALA A 243 14.31 3.44 12.86
C ALA A 243 15.72 4.04 12.68
N LYS A 244 16.76 3.33 13.15
CA LYS A 244 18.17 3.67 12.96
C LYS A 244 18.69 3.31 11.56
N THR A 245 17.94 2.51 10.78
CA THR A 245 18.33 2.12 9.42
C THR A 245 17.76 3.12 8.40
N SER A 246 18.63 3.83 7.69
CA SER A 246 18.23 4.69 6.58
C SER A 246 17.77 3.87 5.39
N GLY A 247 16.81 4.35 4.60
CA GLY A 247 16.46 3.76 3.30
C GLY A 247 17.43 4.15 2.18
N VAL A 248 18.36 5.06 2.48
CA VAL A 248 19.38 5.54 1.55
C VAL A 248 20.76 5.12 2.05
N ILE A 249 21.46 4.39 1.21
CA ILE A 249 22.84 3.91 1.42
C ILE A 249 23.78 4.90 0.78
N SER A 250 24.54 5.65 1.59
CA SER A 250 25.62 6.50 1.09
C SER A 250 26.93 5.73 1.06
N LEU A 251 27.58 5.70 -0.10
CA LEU A 251 28.86 5.01 -0.30
C LEU A 251 30.08 5.94 -0.21
N ALA A 252 29.93 7.11 0.39
CA ALA A 252 31.01 8.12 0.45
C ALA A 252 32.29 7.58 1.11
N ASP A 253 32.15 7.01 2.29
CA ASP A 253 33.30 6.73 3.17
C ASP A 253 33.50 5.24 3.45
N TYR A 254 32.44 4.43 3.40
CA TYR A 254 32.47 3.05 3.80
C TYR A 254 31.90 2.14 2.70
N ASN A 255 32.45 0.90 2.58
CA ASN A 255 31.87 -0.11 1.69
C ASN A 255 30.91 -1.03 2.41
N GLU A 256 30.63 -0.73 3.67
CA GLU A 256 29.80 -1.55 4.52
C GLU A 256 28.55 -0.76 4.87
N TYR A 257 27.41 -1.42 4.79
CA TYR A 257 26.14 -0.86 5.18
C TYR A 257 25.48 -1.73 6.23
N LEU A 258 25.07 -1.11 7.32
CA LEU A 258 24.44 -1.77 8.45
C LEU A 258 22.91 -1.70 8.30
N ILE A 259 22.26 -2.86 8.21
CA ILE A 259 20.80 -2.99 8.26
C ILE A 259 20.44 -3.55 9.63
N MET A 260 19.56 -2.87 10.36
CA MET A 260 19.11 -3.27 11.69
C MET A 260 17.61 -3.54 11.69
N PHE A 261 17.19 -4.56 12.43
CA PHE A 261 15.79 -4.91 12.63
C PHE A 261 15.50 -4.99 14.12
N ASP A 262 14.47 -4.29 14.57
CA ASP A 262 14.01 -4.34 15.97
C ASP A 262 13.27 -5.65 16.24
N ARG A 263 12.60 -6.19 15.20
CA ARG A 263 11.95 -7.52 15.26
C ARG A 263 12.16 -8.29 13.95
N LEU A 264 12.49 -9.57 14.12
CA LEU A 264 12.48 -10.56 13.05
C LEU A 264 11.78 -11.83 13.54
N PRO A 265 10.90 -12.46 12.74
CA PRO A 265 10.34 -13.76 13.06
C PRO A 265 11.41 -14.86 13.03
N GLU A 266 11.07 -16.07 13.44
CA GLU A 266 11.94 -17.22 13.17
C GLU A 266 12.17 -17.34 11.67
N LEU A 267 13.46 -17.35 11.28
CA LEU A 267 13.88 -17.22 9.90
C LEU A 267 14.30 -18.56 9.31
N ASN A 268 13.80 -18.84 8.10
CA ASN A 268 14.39 -19.87 7.27
C ASN A 268 15.62 -19.31 6.52
N SER A 269 15.48 -18.13 5.88
CA SER A 269 16.61 -17.53 5.17
C SER A 269 16.43 -16.03 4.90
N MET A 270 17.53 -15.27 4.99
CA MET A 270 17.61 -13.88 4.52
C MET A 270 18.64 -13.77 3.40
N HIS A 271 18.30 -13.00 2.37
CA HIS A 271 19.14 -12.76 1.21
C HIS A 271 19.08 -11.30 0.77
N TYR A 272 20.02 -10.90 -0.07
CA TYR A 272 19.95 -9.61 -0.75
C TYR A 272 20.40 -9.72 -2.21
N SER A 273 19.94 -8.80 -3.05
CA SER A 273 20.45 -8.60 -4.39
C SER A 273 20.80 -7.13 -4.62
N ILE A 274 21.63 -6.86 -5.62
CA ILE A 274 22.00 -5.52 -6.07
C ILE A 274 21.43 -5.32 -7.47
N ASP A 275 20.79 -4.17 -7.68
CA ASP A 275 20.22 -3.73 -8.98
C ASP A 275 19.32 -4.77 -9.66
N GLY A 276 18.52 -5.49 -8.88
CA GLY A 276 17.60 -6.49 -9.40
C GLY A 276 18.28 -7.75 -9.96
N SER A 277 19.56 -7.99 -9.62
CA SER A 277 20.26 -9.23 -9.99
C SER A 277 19.45 -10.45 -9.56
N VAL A 278 19.36 -11.44 -10.44
CA VAL A 278 18.75 -12.74 -10.13
C VAL A 278 19.58 -13.57 -9.14
N ILE A 279 20.85 -13.20 -8.95
CA ILE A 279 21.76 -13.86 -8.00
C ILE A 279 21.50 -13.28 -6.62
N LEU A 280 20.95 -14.08 -5.74
CA LEU A 280 20.74 -13.72 -4.35
C LEU A 280 21.98 -14.10 -3.52
N LYS A 281 22.48 -13.15 -2.74
CA LYS A 281 23.55 -13.37 -1.78
C LYS A 281 22.94 -13.58 -0.40
N LYS A 282 23.48 -14.55 0.35
CA LYS A 282 23.04 -14.80 1.73
C LYS A 282 23.32 -13.58 2.59
N MET A 283 22.36 -13.21 3.42
CA MET A 283 22.45 -12.15 4.40
C MET A 283 22.60 -12.75 5.78
N GLU A 284 23.77 -12.55 6.40
CA GLU A 284 24.05 -13.06 7.73
C GLU A 284 23.41 -12.16 8.78
N ILE A 285 22.47 -12.71 9.53
CA ILE A 285 21.82 -12.01 10.64
C ILE A 285 22.56 -12.32 11.93
N LYS A 286 22.96 -11.27 12.63
CA LYS A 286 23.61 -11.34 13.94
C LYS A 286 22.68 -10.74 14.99
N LYS A 287 22.75 -11.27 16.21
CA LYS A 287 22.06 -10.73 17.37
C LYS A 287 23.05 -10.65 18.53
N VAL A 288 23.16 -9.48 19.13
CA VAL A 288 23.86 -9.27 20.38
C VAL A 288 22.79 -9.13 21.46
N LYS A 289 23.07 -9.61 22.68
CA LYS A 289 22.15 -9.50 23.80
C LYS A 289 21.69 -8.05 23.97
N ASP A 290 20.41 -7.84 24.14
CA ASP A 290 19.74 -6.53 24.33
C ASP A 290 19.96 -5.51 23.19
N GLN A 291 20.34 -6.00 21.98
CA GLN A 291 20.49 -5.16 20.79
C GLN A 291 19.54 -5.64 19.66
N PRO A 292 19.22 -4.76 18.69
CA PRO A 292 18.54 -5.16 17.47
C PRO A 292 19.27 -6.27 16.72
N TYR A 293 18.53 -7.03 15.92
CA TYR A 293 19.15 -7.88 14.90
C TYR A 293 19.87 -7.00 13.87
N PHE A 294 21.01 -7.43 13.38
CA PHE A 294 21.71 -6.65 12.37
C PHE A 294 22.44 -7.53 11.35
N SER A 295 22.68 -6.94 10.20
CA SER A 295 23.53 -7.48 9.14
C SER A 295 24.40 -6.40 8.55
N VAL A 296 25.63 -6.77 8.19
CA VAL A 296 26.58 -5.89 7.51
C VAL A 296 26.68 -6.32 6.05
N ILE A 297 26.25 -5.47 5.14
CA ILE A 297 26.33 -5.69 3.71
C ILE A 297 27.61 -5.04 3.18
N LYS A 298 28.47 -5.84 2.55
CA LYS A 298 29.71 -5.35 1.93
C LYS A 298 29.49 -5.09 0.45
N LEU A 299 29.73 -3.84 0.02
CA LEU A 299 29.64 -3.42 -1.36
C LEU A 299 31.02 -3.25 -1.98
N ASN A 300 31.18 -3.62 -3.25
CA ASN A 300 32.50 -3.53 -3.91
C ASN A 300 32.82 -2.08 -4.28
N LYS A 301 33.88 -1.54 -3.71
CA LYS A 301 34.36 -0.15 -3.97
C LYS A 301 34.52 0.18 -5.46
N ARG A 302 35.03 -0.79 -6.23
CA ARG A 302 35.32 -0.58 -7.65
C ARG A 302 34.05 -0.42 -8.51
N LEU A 303 32.90 -0.89 -7.99
CA LEU A 303 31.62 -0.88 -8.69
C LEU A 303 30.60 0.08 -8.06
N ARG A 304 30.99 0.84 -7.03
CA ARG A 304 30.06 1.71 -6.28
C ARG A 304 29.28 2.68 -7.17
N ASN A 305 29.93 3.25 -8.19
CA ASN A 305 29.26 4.18 -9.11
C ASN A 305 28.28 3.50 -10.10
N LYS A 306 28.18 2.18 -10.06
CA LYS A 306 27.28 1.39 -10.91
C LYS A 306 26.08 0.87 -10.17
N TYR A 307 26.10 0.92 -8.83
CA TYR A 307 24.99 0.42 -8.01
C TYR A 307 23.95 1.51 -7.77
N HIS A 308 22.67 1.16 -7.85
CA HIS A 308 21.56 2.07 -7.65
C HIS A 308 20.63 1.60 -6.55
N SER A 309 20.53 0.29 -6.32
CA SER A 309 19.61 -0.28 -5.33
C SER A 309 20.11 -1.57 -4.69
N LEU A 310 19.62 -1.82 -3.48
CA LEU A 310 19.79 -3.06 -2.75
C LEU A 310 18.42 -3.57 -2.32
N THR A 311 18.05 -4.78 -2.72
CA THR A 311 16.80 -5.42 -2.32
C THR A 311 17.07 -6.53 -1.32
N VAL A 312 16.34 -6.53 -0.22
CA VAL A 312 16.39 -7.55 0.84
C VAL A 312 15.22 -8.51 0.66
N PHE A 313 15.50 -9.79 0.79
CA PHE A 313 14.55 -10.88 0.64
C PHE A 313 14.49 -11.72 1.93
N MET A 314 13.28 -12.15 2.27
CA MET A 314 13.01 -13.14 3.29
C MET A 314 12.35 -14.34 2.62
N ASP A 315 12.90 -15.54 2.81
CA ASP A 315 12.43 -16.77 2.15
C ASP A 315 12.20 -16.57 0.63
N TYR A 316 13.19 -15.93 -0.03
CA TYR A 316 13.21 -15.61 -1.46
C TYR A 316 12.12 -14.62 -1.94
N ARG A 317 11.38 -13.99 -1.04
CA ARG A 317 10.41 -12.94 -1.36
C ARG A 317 10.94 -11.57 -0.96
N PRO A 318 10.83 -10.54 -1.80
CA PRO A 318 11.35 -9.22 -1.48
C PRO A 318 10.54 -8.60 -0.35
N ILE A 319 11.23 -7.98 0.61
CA ILE A 319 10.62 -7.30 1.75
C ILE A 319 10.95 -5.80 1.79
N LEU A 320 12.18 -5.43 1.42
CA LEU A 320 12.68 -4.05 1.48
C LEU A 320 13.57 -3.74 0.28
N LYS A 321 13.53 -2.50 -0.21
CA LYS A 321 14.52 -2.01 -1.17
C LYS A 321 15.08 -0.66 -0.72
N PHE A 322 16.38 -0.57 -0.75
CA PHE A 322 17.18 0.59 -0.38
C PHE A 322 17.74 1.26 -1.62
N LYS A 323 17.76 2.59 -1.62
CA LYS A 323 18.45 3.38 -2.64
C LYS A 323 19.93 3.43 -2.34
N ILE A 324 20.79 3.27 -3.35
CA ILE A 324 22.22 3.50 -3.24
C ILE A 324 22.53 4.85 -3.90
N GLU A 325 23.02 5.80 -3.12
CA GLU A 325 23.46 7.10 -3.61
C GLU A 325 24.98 7.11 -3.79
N ASN A 326 25.37 7.39 -5.02
CA ASN A 326 26.75 7.66 -5.35
C ASN A 326 26.99 9.18 -5.19
N GLN A 327 27.86 9.57 -4.29
CA GLN A 327 28.23 10.99 -4.21
C GLN A 327 28.85 11.44 -5.54
N LYS A 328 28.22 12.38 -6.21
CA LYS A 328 28.91 13.19 -7.20
C LYS A 328 30.01 13.91 -6.43
N HIS A 329 31.28 13.72 -6.81
CA HIS A 329 32.32 14.64 -6.42
C HIS A 329 31.83 16.04 -6.83
N SER A 330 31.55 16.89 -5.86
CA SER A 330 31.53 18.31 -6.12
C SER A 330 32.95 18.66 -6.56
N GLU A 331 33.22 18.65 -7.86
CA GLU A 331 34.37 19.34 -8.39
C GLU A 331 34.16 20.80 -8.05
N SER A 332 34.75 21.22 -6.93
CA SER A 332 35.12 22.62 -6.76
C SER A 332 36.09 22.93 -7.87
N LYS A 333 35.59 23.52 -8.96
CA LYS A 333 36.48 24.21 -9.92
C LYS A 333 37.14 25.34 -9.15
N PRO A 334 38.48 25.47 -9.31
CA PRO A 334 39.26 26.55 -8.74
C PRO A 334 38.85 27.92 -9.26
#